data_ad12c942ac2e1f3a2de155c97d895e21
#
_entry.id   ad12c942ac2e1f3a2de155c97d895e21
#
_cell.length_a   1.000
_cell.length_b   1.000
_cell.length_c   1.000
_cell.angle_alpha   90.00
_cell.angle_beta   90.00
_cell.angle_gamma   90.00
#
_symmetry.space_group_name_H-M   'P 1'
#
loop_
_entity.id
_entity.type
_entity.pdbx_description
1 polymer ?
#
loop_
_entity_poly.entity_id
_entity_poly.type
_entity_poly.pdbx_seq_one_letter_code
_entity_poly.pdbx_strand_id
1 'polypeptide(L)'
;ELYARGLHMATSTYERGDAGLRAESSRNIDLSLRKTSGETTFDVTVFRNRIRDYIYGRTLDEVDGLQLLQYAQADATFTGIEGRVRQRITPRLGVTLFGDSVRARLDGGGLLPRIAPMRAGLRLDANWQAWEGQVEWVQVARQDRVAQFETATPGYGMLNMGVAYNGRTGGGTPWQLYLKARNLTDRLAYAHTSFIKDAAPLAGRNVTLGVRVSF
;
A
#
# COMPACT_ATOMS: atom_id res chain seq x y z
N GLU A 1 17.47 -12.56 -9.25
CA GLU A 1 16.87 -12.52 -10.59
C GLU A 1 17.79 -13.13 -11.65
N LEU A 2 19.11 -12.88 -11.61
CA LEU A 2 20.06 -13.44 -12.58
C LEU A 2 20.09 -14.98 -12.55
N TYR A 3 20.12 -15.56 -11.35
CA TYR A 3 20.30 -17.01 -11.14
C TYR A 3 19.08 -17.68 -10.48
N ALA A 4 17.94 -16.99 -10.43
CA ALA A 4 16.72 -17.58 -9.87
C ALA A 4 16.35 -18.83 -10.69
N ARG A 5 16.14 -19.97 -10.02
CA ARG A 5 15.70 -21.20 -10.67
C ARG A 5 15.02 -22.12 -9.68
N GLY A 6 13.77 -22.41 -9.95
CA GLY A 6 13.03 -23.40 -9.17
C GLY A 6 11.72 -22.92 -8.64
N LEU A 7 11.09 -23.77 -7.85
CA LEU A 7 9.79 -23.53 -7.24
C LEU A 7 9.93 -22.63 -6.00
N HIS A 8 9.18 -21.53 -6.00
CA HIS A 8 9.05 -20.63 -4.86
C HIS A 8 7.65 -20.77 -4.27
N MET A 9 7.53 -21.59 -3.23
CA MET A 9 6.23 -21.97 -2.64
C MET A 9 5.44 -20.80 -2.07
N ALA A 10 6.13 -19.81 -1.45
CA ALA A 10 5.45 -18.66 -0.84
C ALA A 10 4.77 -17.72 -1.85
N THR A 11 5.18 -17.75 -3.10
CA THR A 11 4.62 -16.95 -4.19
C THR A 11 3.82 -17.78 -5.20
N SER A 12 3.80 -19.11 -5.04
CA SER A 12 3.24 -20.06 -6.00
C SER A 12 3.79 -19.83 -7.42
N THR A 13 5.12 -19.65 -7.54
CA THR A 13 5.80 -19.38 -8.79
C THR A 13 6.91 -20.40 -9.04
N TYR A 14 7.12 -20.77 -10.31
CA TYR A 14 8.36 -21.38 -10.77
C TYR A 14 9.19 -20.29 -11.42
N GLU A 15 10.31 -19.94 -10.82
CA GLU A 15 11.13 -18.80 -11.24
C GLU A 15 12.24 -19.23 -12.17
N ARG A 16 12.46 -18.44 -13.22
CA ARG A 16 13.59 -18.54 -14.14
C ARG A 16 14.31 -17.19 -14.18
N GLY A 17 15.59 -17.21 -13.79
CA GLY A 17 16.49 -16.07 -13.94
C GLY A 17 16.94 -15.90 -15.41
N ASP A 18 17.60 -14.78 -15.64
CA ASP A 18 18.28 -14.50 -16.89
C ASP A 18 19.67 -13.91 -16.57
N ALA A 19 20.73 -14.65 -16.89
CA ALA A 19 22.10 -14.21 -16.64
C ALA A 19 22.53 -13.03 -17.54
N GLY A 20 21.74 -12.71 -18.56
CA GLY A 20 21.96 -11.55 -19.43
C GLY A 20 21.42 -10.23 -18.90
N LEU A 21 20.74 -10.22 -17.73
CA LEU A 21 20.21 -9.00 -17.11
C LEU A 21 21.33 -8.02 -16.78
N ARG A 22 21.08 -6.75 -17.05
CA ARG A 22 22.01 -5.63 -16.81
C ARG A 22 21.51 -4.79 -15.63
N ALA A 23 22.39 -3.94 -15.09
CA ALA A 23 22.02 -2.99 -14.04
C ALA A 23 20.97 -1.98 -14.55
N GLU A 24 19.94 -1.78 -13.76
CA GLU A 24 18.94 -0.75 -14.01
C GLU A 24 19.53 0.65 -13.85
N SER A 25 19.01 1.61 -14.59
CA SER A 25 19.29 3.02 -14.36
C SER A 25 18.01 3.84 -14.34
N SER A 26 17.83 4.69 -13.35
CA SER A 26 16.61 5.49 -13.20
C SER A 26 16.86 7.00 -13.31
N ARG A 27 15.86 7.71 -13.83
CA ARG A 27 15.77 9.17 -13.82
C ARG A 27 14.42 9.55 -13.22
N ASN A 28 14.47 10.23 -12.06
CA ASN A 28 13.30 10.64 -11.32
C ASN A 28 13.12 12.16 -11.43
N ILE A 29 11.87 12.58 -11.60
CA ILE A 29 11.44 13.96 -11.48
C ILE A 29 10.25 13.96 -10.55
N ASP A 30 10.40 14.68 -9.43
CA ASP A 30 9.38 14.82 -8.40
C ASP A 30 9.09 16.30 -8.18
N LEU A 31 7.82 16.63 -8.10
CA LEU A 31 7.37 17.96 -7.69
C LEU A 31 6.50 17.81 -6.45
N SER A 32 6.96 18.39 -5.34
CA SER A 32 6.27 18.33 -4.05
C SER A 32 5.83 19.72 -3.61
N LEU A 33 4.61 19.81 -3.11
CA LEU A 33 4.08 20.97 -2.44
C LEU A 33 3.72 20.61 -1.01
N ARG A 34 4.32 21.32 -0.05
CA ARG A 34 4.18 21.00 1.38
C ARG A 34 3.90 22.25 2.21
N LYS A 35 2.94 22.10 3.13
CA LYS A 35 2.68 23.07 4.19
C LYS A 35 2.60 22.32 5.52
N THR A 36 3.48 22.66 6.48
CA THR A 36 3.67 21.90 7.72
C THR A 36 3.07 22.57 8.95
N SER A 37 2.56 23.80 8.85
CA SER A 37 2.06 24.57 9.97
C SER A 37 0.68 25.20 9.70
N GLY A 38 -0.01 25.57 10.78
CA GLY A 38 -1.36 26.14 10.74
C GLY A 38 -2.46 25.10 10.90
N GLU A 39 -3.69 25.51 10.69
CA GLU A 39 -4.87 24.63 10.82
C GLU A 39 -5.00 23.65 9.65
N THR A 40 -4.61 24.10 8.47
CA THR A 40 -4.53 23.27 7.28
C THR A 40 -3.07 22.96 7.00
N THR A 41 -2.72 21.68 6.97
CA THR A 41 -1.40 21.17 6.53
C THR A 41 -1.59 20.20 5.39
N PHE A 42 -0.63 20.17 4.48
CA PHE A 42 -0.68 19.24 3.35
C PHE A 42 0.70 18.86 2.86
N ASP A 43 0.76 17.72 2.19
CA ASP A 43 1.90 17.20 1.47
C ASP A 43 1.36 16.51 0.22
N VAL A 44 1.70 17.02 -0.96
CA VAL A 44 1.27 16.47 -2.24
C VAL A 44 2.48 16.38 -3.14
N THR A 45 2.70 15.21 -3.72
CA THR A 45 3.81 14.93 -4.62
C THR A 45 3.27 14.32 -5.91
N VAL A 46 3.71 14.84 -7.04
CA VAL A 46 3.58 14.20 -8.35
C VAL A 46 4.96 13.76 -8.80
N PHE A 47 5.03 12.58 -9.40
CA PHE A 47 6.31 12.02 -9.81
C PHE A 47 6.27 11.37 -11.18
N ARG A 48 7.43 11.37 -11.83
CA ARG A 48 7.70 10.57 -13.01
C ARG A 48 9.07 9.93 -12.88
N ASN A 49 9.09 8.60 -12.94
CA ASN A 49 10.30 7.81 -12.93
C ASN A 49 10.43 7.06 -14.26
N ARG A 50 11.54 7.24 -14.96
CA ARG A 50 11.93 6.47 -16.14
C ARG A 50 13.09 5.55 -15.76
N ILE A 51 12.89 4.26 -15.94
CA ILE A 51 13.87 3.24 -15.61
C ILE A 51 14.24 2.53 -16.91
N ARG A 52 15.53 2.61 -17.24
CA ARG A 52 16.11 1.79 -18.33
C ARG A 52 16.49 0.43 -17.78
N ASP A 53 16.32 -0.57 -18.62
CA ASP A 53 16.63 -1.95 -18.28
C ASP A 53 15.89 -2.42 -16.99
N TYR A 54 14.64 -1.95 -16.77
CA TYR A 54 13.83 -2.31 -15.61
C TYR A 54 13.61 -3.81 -15.56
N ILE A 55 13.97 -4.44 -14.44
CA ILE A 55 13.84 -5.89 -14.22
C ILE A 55 12.48 -6.19 -13.63
N TYR A 56 11.72 -7.05 -14.27
CA TYR A 56 10.42 -7.50 -13.79
C TYR A 56 10.19 -8.98 -14.05
N GLY A 57 9.38 -9.59 -13.19
CA GLY A 57 8.92 -10.96 -13.41
C GLY A 57 7.76 -10.99 -14.41
N ARG A 58 8.00 -11.47 -15.61
CA ARG A 58 6.99 -11.70 -16.64
C ARG A 58 6.43 -13.11 -16.48
N THR A 59 5.12 -13.23 -16.31
CA THR A 59 4.46 -14.53 -16.34
C THR A 59 4.38 -15.00 -17.79
N LEU A 60 4.91 -16.20 -18.06
CA LEU A 60 4.89 -16.83 -19.38
C LEU A 60 3.72 -17.80 -19.53
N ASP A 61 3.36 -18.48 -18.43
CA ASP A 61 2.33 -19.49 -18.40
C ASP A 61 1.83 -19.73 -16.97
N GLU A 62 0.72 -20.43 -16.83
CA GLU A 62 0.20 -20.90 -15.56
C GLU A 62 -0.21 -22.36 -15.69
N VAL A 63 0.39 -23.23 -14.89
CA VAL A 63 0.13 -24.67 -14.90
C VAL A 63 -0.13 -25.12 -13.47
N ASP A 64 -1.27 -25.76 -13.23
CA ASP A 64 -1.67 -26.30 -11.91
C ASP A 64 -1.61 -25.25 -10.77
N GLY A 65 -1.98 -24.00 -11.04
CA GLY A 65 -1.96 -22.90 -10.07
C GLY A 65 -0.56 -22.35 -9.78
N LEU A 66 0.46 -22.76 -10.51
CA LEU A 66 1.81 -22.23 -10.46
C LEU A 66 2.07 -21.32 -11.67
N GLN A 67 2.48 -20.10 -11.41
CA GLN A 67 2.91 -19.18 -12.47
C GLN A 67 4.35 -19.46 -12.86
N LEU A 68 4.57 -19.69 -14.17
CA LEU A 68 5.93 -19.73 -14.72
C LEU A 68 6.42 -18.29 -14.91
N LEU A 69 7.32 -17.84 -14.05
CA LEU A 69 7.85 -16.50 -14.01
C LEU A 69 9.26 -16.46 -14.63
N GLN A 70 9.43 -15.68 -15.69
CA GLN A 70 10.72 -15.37 -16.28
C GLN A 70 11.11 -13.96 -15.93
N TYR A 71 12.30 -13.75 -15.32
CA TYR A 71 12.85 -12.42 -15.17
C TYR A 71 13.25 -11.86 -16.54
N ALA A 72 12.81 -10.65 -16.84
CA ALA A 72 13.03 -9.96 -18.09
C ALA A 72 13.36 -8.48 -17.85
N GLN A 73 13.96 -7.85 -18.85
CA GLN A 73 14.26 -6.40 -18.81
C GLN A 73 13.55 -5.67 -19.93
N ALA A 74 13.05 -4.49 -19.63
CA ALA A 74 12.58 -3.52 -20.62
C ALA A 74 12.59 -2.11 -20.01
N ASP A 75 12.65 -1.10 -20.84
CA ASP A 75 12.48 0.28 -20.38
C ASP A 75 11.06 0.47 -19.88
N ALA A 76 10.93 1.12 -18.72
CA ALA A 76 9.64 1.34 -18.06
C ALA A 76 9.48 2.79 -17.58
N THR A 77 8.24 3.28 -17.65
CA THR A 77 7.87 4.60 -17.13
C THR A 77 6.79 4.46 -16.07
N PHE A 78 7.07 5.00 -14.89
CA PHE A 78 6.14 5.14 -13.79
C PHE A 78 5.73 6.60 -13.64
N THR A 79 4.45 6.84 -13.45
CA THR A 79 3.92 8.16 -13.13
C THR A 79 2.91 8.04 -12.00
N GLY A 80 2.90 8.99 -11.10
CA GLY A 80 1.96 8.92 -10.00
C GLY A 80 1.77 10.23 -9.28
N ILE A 81 0.81 10.18 -8.39
CA ILE A 81 0.49 11.23 -7.44
C ILE A 81 0.23 10.58 -6.09
N GLU A 82 0.73 11.19 -5.05
CA GLU A 82 0.38 10.89 -3.67
C GLU A 82 0.13 12.18 -2.90
N GLY A 83 -0.74 12.12 -1.92
CA GLY A 83 -1.02 13.32 -1.16
C GLY A 83 -1.82 13.06 0.10
N ARG A 84 -1.67 14.02 1.00
CA ARG A 84 -2.41 14.09 2.24
C ARG A 84 -2.71 15.55 2.56
N VAL A 85 -3.95 15.82 2.94
CA VAL A 85 -4.40 17.12 3.43
C VAL A 85 -5.04 16.89 4.79
N ARG A 86 -4.55 17.57 5.80
CA ARG A 86 -5.11 17.55 7.15
C ARG A 86 -5.68 18.93 7.48
N GLN A 87 -6.93 18.94 7.93
CA GLN A 87 -7.61 20.12 8.47
C GLN A 87 -7.87 19.90 9.96
N ARG A 88 -7.41 20.81 10.81
CA ARG A 88 -7.81 20.90 12.20
C ARG A 88 -9.14 21.67 12.26
N ILE A 89 -10.21 20.98 12.64
CA ILE A 89 -11.56 21.56 12.73
C ILE A 89 -11.72 22.29 14.08
N THR A 90 -11.21 21.67 15.14
CA THR A 90 -11.14 22.24 16.49
C THR A 90 -9.79 21.84 17.12
N PRO A 91 -9.42 22.38 18.30
CA PRO A 91 -8.24 21.89 19.02
C PRO A 91 -8.27 20.38 19.33
N ARG A 92 -9.45 19.76 19.29
CA ARG A 92 -9.66 18.35 19.65
C ARG A 92 -10.02 17.46 18.48
N LEU A 93 -10.41 18.03 17.32
CA LEU A 93 -10.90 17.28 16.16
C LEU A 93 -10.11 17.65 14.90
N GLY A 94 -9.59 16.65 14.22
CA GLY A 94 -8.93 16.78 12.95
C GLY A 94 -9.54 15.85 11.90
N VAL A 95 -9.48 16.27 10.66
CA VAL A 95 -9.88 15.51 9.48
C VAL A 95 -8.67 15.40 8.55
N THR A 96 -8.41 14.21 8.03
CA THR A 96 -7.35 13.98 7.05
C THR A 96 -7.92 13.28 5.83
N LEU A 97 -7.73 13.90 4.66
CA LEU A 97 -7.91 13.26 3.36
C LEU A 97 -6.55 12.80 2.87
N PHE A 98 -6.47 11.61 2.30
CA PHE A 98 -5.25 11.10 1.70
C PHE A 98 -5.55 10.22 0.50
N GLY A 99 -4.58 10.04 -0.38
CA GLY A 99 -4.71 9.15 -1.51
C GLY A 99 -3.44 9.04 -2.32
N ASP A 100 -3.38 8.00 -3.12
CA ASP A 100 -2.28 7.69 -4.01
C ASP A 100 -2.77 6.99 -5.27
N SER A 101 -2.05 7.21 -6.36
CA SER A 101 -2.26 6.53 -7.63
C SER A 101 -0.95 6.42 -8.37
N VAL A 102 -0.63 5.22 -8.86
CA VAL A 102 0.53 4.96 -9.70
C VAL A 102 0.09 4.29 -10.99
N ARG A 103 0.72 4.67 -12.09
CA ARG A 103 0.61 4.01 -13.39
C ARG A 103 2.00 3.64 -13.86
N ALA A 104 2.15 2.40 -14.29
CA ALA A 104 3.38 1.91 -14.85
C ALA A 104 3.12 1.25 -16.21
N ARG A 105 4.05 1.43 -17.13
CA ARG A 105 3.99 0.85 -18.46
C ARG A 105 5.40 0.56 -18.97
N LEU A 106 5.52 -0.44 -19.82
CA LEU A 106 6.71 -0.67 -20.62
C LEU A 106 6.75 0.33 -21.78
N ASP A 107 7.91 0.90 -22.07
CA ASP A 107 8.05 1.91 -23.15
C ASP A 107 7.85 1.27 -24.54
N GLY A 108 8.15 -0.03 -24.70
CA GLY A 108 7.85 -0.83 -25.90
C GLY A 108 6.40 -1.31 -26.03
N GLY A 109 5.52 -0.89 -25.11
CA GLY A 109 4.11 -1.32 -25.04
C GLY A 109 3.89 -2.45 -24.04
N GLY A 110 2.72 -2.46 -23.42
CA GLY A 110 2.30 -3.42 -22.41
C GLY A 110 2.24 -2.82 -21.01
N LEU A 111 1.56 -3.54 -20.14
CA LEU A 111 1.37 -3.19 -18.73
C LEU A 111 2.35 -4.00 -17.87
N LEU A 112 2.83 -3.37 -16.81
CA LEU A 112 3.60 -4.05 -15.78
C LEU A 112 2.66 -4.79 -14.83
N PRO A 113 3.02 -5.99 -14.40
CA PRO A 113 2.22 -6.75 -13.44
C PRO A 113 2.28 -6.15 -12.03
N ARG A 114 1.28 -6.44 -11.23
CA ARG A 114 1.20 -6.14 -9.78
C ARG A 114 1.34 -4.66 -9.43
N ILE A 115 0.82 -3.79 -10.31
CA ILE A 115 0.77 -2.35 -10.04
C ILE A 115 -0.38 -2.05 -9.10
N ALA A 116 -0.10 -1.31 -8.03
CA ALA A 116 -1.08 -0.96 -7.02
C ALA A 116 -2.27 -0.18 -7.60
N PRO A 117 -3.51 -0.52 -7.25
CA PRO A 117 -4.69 0.26 -7.61
C PRO A 117 -4.68 1.63 -6.92
N MET A 118 -5.41 2.58 -7.49
CA MET A 118 -5.65 3.87 -6.84
C MET A 118 -6.33 3.66 -5.48
N ARG A 119 -5.87 4.44 -4.49
CA ARG A 119 -6.40 4.42 -3.13
C ARG A 119 -6.72 5.84 -2.68
N ALA A 120 -7.84 6.01 -1.98
CA ALA A 120 -8.20 7.25 -1.31
C ALA A 120 -8.79 6.94 0.08
N GLY A 121 -8.62 7.84 1.03
CA GLY A 121 -9.13 7.64 2.37
C GLY A 121 -9.46 8.93 3.11
N LEU A 122 -10.32 8.78 4.09
CA LEU A 122 -10.73 9.81 5.03
C LEU A 122 -10.46 9.31 6.45
N ARG A 123 -9.78 10.12 7.26
CA ARG A 123 -9.55 9.83 8.66
C ARG A 123 -10.03 10.99 9.54
N LEU A 124 -10.74 10.63 10.58
CA LEU A 124 -11.14 11.51 11.67
C LEU A 124 -10.31 11.18 12.89
N ASP A 125 -9.66 12.18 13.48
CA ASP A 125 -8.90 12.07 14.71
C ASP A 125 -9.57 12.93 15.78
N ALA A 126 -9.80 12.38 16.96
CA ALA A 126 -10.38 13.09 18.10
C ALA A 126 -9.55 12.88 19.36
N ASN A 127 -9.30 13.97 20.11
CA ASN A 127 -8.57 13.93 21.37
C ASN A 127 -9.41 14.60 22.47
N TRP A 128 -9.64 13.91 23.57
CA TRP A 128 -10.38 14.46 24.70
C TRP A 128 -9.79 13.97 26.02
N GLN A 129 -9.20 14.89 26.79
CA GLN A 129 -8.48 14.57 28.02
C GLN A 129 -7.40 13.49 27.78
N ALA A 130 -7.55 12.33 28.41
CA ALA A 130 -6.66 11.19 28.26
C ALA A 130 -7.03 10.26 27.07
N TRP A 131 -8.13 10.52 26.39
CA TRP A 131 -8.61 9.69 25.30
C TRP A 131 -8.15 10.19 23.94
N GLU A 132 -7.72 9.26 23.12
CA GLU A 132 -7.46 9.44 21.69
C GLU A 132 -8.37 8.51 20.89
N GLY A 133 -9.03 9.03 19.87
CA GLY A 133 -9.90 8.27 18.99
C GLY A 133 -9.54 8.50 17.52
N GLN A 134 -9.65 7.47 16.72
CA GLN A 134 -9.45 7.54 15.27
C GLN A 134 -10.46 6.66 14.57
N VAL A 135 -11.06 7.18 13.49
CA VAL A 135 -11.87 6.42 12.55
C VAL A 135 -11.33 6.69 11.16
N GLU A 136 -11.11 5.64 10.38
CA GLU A 136 -10.56 5.73 9.04
C GLU A 136 -11.36 4.89 8.07
N TRP A 137 -11.78 5.50 6.96
CA TRP A 137 -12.31 4.82 5.79
C TRP A 137 -11.27 4.86 4.67
N VAL A 138 -10.97 3.71 4.09
CA VAL A 138 -10.08 3.57 2.93
C VAL A 138 -10.85 2.92 1.79
N GLN A 139 -10.90 3.58 0.64
CA GLN A 139 -11.44 3.06 -0.61
C GLN A 139 -10.29 2.72 -1.53
N VAL A 140 -10.24 1.48 -1.99
CA VAL A 140 -9.32 0.99 -3.02
C VAL A 140 -10.13 0.75 -4.29
N ALA A 141 -9.66 1.30 -5.40
CA ALA A 141 -10.32 1.14 -6.69
C ALA A 141 -10.16 -0.28 -7.23
N ARG A 142 -11.02 -0.67 -8.17
CA ARG A 142 -10.81 -1.86 -9.00
C ARG A 142 -9.51 -1.70 -9.77
N GLN A 143 -8.73 -2.79 -9.87
CA GLN A 143 -7.59 -2.85 -10.77
C GLN A 143 -7.89 -3.81 -11.91
N ASP A 144 -8.11 -3.24 -13.09
CA ASP A 144 -8.37 -3.96 -14.34
C ASP A 144 -7.31 -3.67 -15.41
N ARG A 145 -6.32 -2.82 -15.10
CA ARG A 145 -5.14 -2.61 -15.93
C ARG A 145 -4.08 -3.64 -15.56
N VAL A 146 -4.24 -4.82 -16.10
CA VAL A 146 -3.45 -6.02 -15.75
C VAL A 146 -2.53 -6.41 -16.89
N ALA A 147 -1.39 -7.00 -16.54
CA ALA A 147 -0.48 -7.60 -17.49
C ALA A 147 -1.03 -8.94 -18.04
N GLN A 148 -0.35 -9.51 -19.01
CA GLN A 148 -0.70 -10.84 -19.52
C GLN A 148 -0.62 -11.89 -18.40
N PHE A 149 -1.59 -12.79 -18.31
CA PHE A 149 -1.78 -13.80 -17.27
C PHE A 149 -2.02 -13.24 -15.86
N GLU A 150 -2.31 -11.96 -15.72
CA GLU A 150 -2.69 -11.37 -14.46
C GLU A 150 -4.20 -11.17 -14.37
N THR A 151 -4.81 -11.56 -13.25
CA THR A 151 -6.25 -11.39 -13.01
C THR A 151 -6.54 -10.00 -12.46
N ALA A 152 -7.68 -9.41 -12.85
CA ALA A 152 -8.18 -8.18 -12.26
C ALA A 152 -8.63 -8.41 -10.81
N THR A 153 -8.53 -7.37 -9.97
CA THR A 153 -9.06 -7.41 -8.60
C THR A 153 -10.20 -6.42 -8.42
N PRO A 154 -11.29 -6.80 -7.74
CA PRO A 154 -12.37 -5.89 -7.41
C PRO A 154 -11.89 -4.79 -6.46
N GLY A 155 -12.49 -3.61 -6.55
CA GLY A 155 -12.32 -2.56 -5.57
C GLY A 155 -13.02 -2.91 -4.25
N TYR A 156 -12.54 -2.28 -3.16
CA TYR A 156 -13.11 -2.48 -1.83
C TYR A 156 -12.99 -1.24 -0.95
N GLY A 157 -13.86 -1.17 0.05
CA GLY A 157 -13.78 -0.18 1.12
C GLY A 157 -13.55 -0.85 2.46
N MET A 158 -12.67 -0.28 3.29
CA MET A 158 -12.39 -0.74 4.65
C MET A 158 -12.63 0.35 5.67
N LEU A 159 -13.33 0.00 6.75
CA LEU A 159 -13.48 0.82 7.93
C LEU A 159 -12.57 0.32 9.04
N ASN A 160 -11.73 1.22 9.54
CA ASN A 160 -10.80 0.96 10.64
C ASN A 160 -11.12 1.92 11.80
N MET A 161 -10.88 1.49 13.03
CA MET A 161 -11.07 2.31 14.23
C MET A 161 -9.95 2.05 15.24
N GLY A 162 -9.55 3.08 15.95
CA GLY A 162 -8.64 2.99 17.09
C GLY A 162 -9.13 3.88 18.24
N VAL A 163 -8.99 3.38 19.45
CA VAL A 163 -9.21 4.16 20.68
C VAL A 163 -8.05 3.87 21.62
N ALA A 164 -7.54 4.89 22.26
CA ALA A 164 -6.52 4.75 23.29
C ALA A 164 -6.84 5.63 24.51
N TYR A 165 -6.44 5.14 25.66
CA TYR A 165 -6.47 5.87 26.94
C TYR A 165 -5.05 5.97 27.48
N ASN A 166 -4.61 7.20 27.75
CA ASN A 166 -3.28 7.51 28.27
C ASN A 166 -3.34 7.75 29.78
N GLY A 167 -2.54 7.06 30.55
CA GLY A 167 -2.47 7.18 31.99
C GLY A 167 -1.05 7.31 32.51
N ARG A 168 -0.92 7.54 33.82
CA ARG A 168 0.33 7.48 34.54
C ARG A 168 0.16 6.62 35.78
N THR A 169 1.19 5.86 36.14
CA THR A 169 1.24 5.16 37.43
C THR A 169 1.44 6.14 38.58
N GLY A 170 1.26 5.71 39.82
CA GLY A 170 1.58 6.52 41.00
C GLY A 170 3.03 6.99 41.06
N GLY A 171 3.95 6.29 40.40
CA GLY A 171 5.36 6.70 40.25
C GLY A 171 5.62 7.58 39.02
N GLY A 172 4.58 8.01 38.27
CA GLY A 172 4.72 8.90 37.13
C GLY A 172 5.00 8.23 35.80
N THR A 173 5.21 6.92 35.76
CA THR A 173 5.46 6.15 34.52
C THR A 173 4.27 6.21 33.58
N PRO A 174 4.43 6.69 32.34
CA PRO A 174 3.34 6.77 31.38
C PRO A 174 2.96 5.38 30.85
N TRP A 175 1.65 5.17 30.69
CA TRP A 175 1.12 3.97 30.07
C TRP A 175 -0.06 4.31 29.15
N GLN A 176 -0.31 3.46 28.19
CA GLN A 176 -1.42 3.57 27.25
C GLN A 176 -2.13 2.22 27.11
N LEU A 177 -3.44 2.21 27.33
CA LEU A 177 -4.33 1.11 26.94
C LEU A 177 -4.90 1.43 25.56
N TYR A 178 -4.85 0.53 24.62
CA TYR A 178 -5.39 0.77 23.28
C TYR A 178 -6.22 -0.41 22.76
N LEU A 179 -7.26 -0.08 22.01
CA LEU A 179 -8.07 -0.98 21.22
C LEU A 179 -7.96 -0.56 19.75
N LYS A 180 -7.61 -1.50 18.87
CA LYS A 180 -7.59 -1.29 17.41
C LYS A 180 -8.49 -2.30 16.75
N ALA A 181 -9.35 -1.84 15.87
CA ALA A 181 -10.21 -2.67 15.06
C ALA A 181 -9.93 -2.36 13.58
N ARG A 182 -9.64 -3.38 12.80
CA ARG A 182 -9.39 -3.29 11.36
C ARG A 182 -10.46 -4.05 10.60
N ASN A 183 -10.79 -3.56 9.42
CA ASN A 183 -11.80 -4.16 8.56
C ASN A 183 -13.10 -4.43 9.32
N LEU A 184 -13.63 -3.42 10.02
CA LEU A 184 -14.84 -3.54 10.85
C LEU A 184 -16.06 -4.06 10.08
N THR A 185 -16.12 -3.78 8.79
CA THR A 185 -17.19 -4.21 7.89
C THR A 185 -17.02 -5.65 7.40
N ASP A 186 -15.95 -6.32 7.81
CA ASP A 186 -15.61 -7.70 7.41
C ASP A 186 -15.60 -7.89 5.88
N ARG A 187 -15.05 -6.91 5.17
CA ARG A 187 -15.02 -6.91 3.71
C ARG A 187 -13.99 -7.90 3.21
N LEU A 188 -14.39 -8.82 2.33
CA LEU A 188 -13.45 -9.63 1.56
C LEU A 188 -12.69 -8.73 0.59
N ALA A 189 -11.37 -8.71 0.68
CA ALA A 189 -10.51 -7.82 -0.09
C ALA A 189 -9.23 -8.54 -0.51
N TYR A 190 -8.66 -8.13 -1.64
CA TYR A 190 -7.49 -8.74 -2.25
C TYR A 190 -6.39 -7.70 -2.47
N ALA A 191 -5.15 -8.04 -2.11
CA ALA A 191 -4.00 -7.20 -2.40
C ALA A 191 -3.54 -7.44 -3.84
N HIS A 192 -3.88 -6.55 -4.77
CA HIS A 192 -3.54 -6.72 -6.19
C HIS A 192 -2.04 -6.95 -6.44
N THR A 193 -1.18 -6.36 -5.62
CA THR A 193 0.27 -6.48 -5.71
C THR A 193 0.83 -7.82 -5.22
N SER A 194 0.01 -8.68 -4.60
CA SER A 194 0.42 -10.01 -4.13
C SER A 194 0.44 -11.02 -5.26
N PHE A 195 1.45 -11.87 -5.30
CA PHE A 195 1.49 -13.03 -6.21
C PHE A 195 0.38 -14.04 -5.95
N ILE A 196 0.03 -14.20 -4.68
CA ILE A 196 -0.98 -15.17 -4.21
C ILE A 196 -2.32 -14.50 -3.91
N LYS A 197 -2.63 -13.36 -4.54
CA LYS A 197 -3.84 -12.57 -4.24
C LYS A 197 -5.13 -13.40 -4.32
N ASP A 198 -5.21 -14.30 -5.30
CA ASP A 198 -6.43 -15.10 -5.55
C ASP A 198 -6.60 -16.22 -4.51
N ALA A 199 -5.50 -16.66 -3.86
CA ALA A 199 -5.49 -17.70 -2.82
C ALA A 199 -5.46 -17.14 -1.39
N ALA A 200 -4.91 -15.92 -1.20
CA ALA A 200 -4.74 -15.31 0.13
C ALA A 200 -5.35 -13.90 0.17
N PRO A 201 -6.63 -13.78 0.50
CA PRO A 201 -7.26 -12.48 0.72
C PRO A 201 -6.63 -11.76 1.91
N LEU A 202 -6.85 -10.45 2.00
CA LEU A 202 -6.50 -9.66 3.17
C LEU A 202 -7.28 -10.15 4.40
N ALA A 203 -6.72 -9.94 5.59
CA ALA A 203 -7.36 -10.35 6.83
C ALA A 203 -8.78 -9.76 6.95
N GLY A 204 -9.71 -10.58 7.38
CA GLY A 204 -11.06 -10.19 7.75
C GLY A 204 -11.05 -9.27 8.98
N ARG A 205 -12.21 -9.08 9.59
CA ARG A 205 -12.32 -8.27 10.81
C ARG A 205 -11.34 -8.75 11.88
N ASN A 206 -10.55 -7.80 12.38
CA ASN A 206 -9.57 -8.07 13.42
C ASN A 206 -9.67 -7.01 14.53
N VAL A 207 -9.63 -7.45 15.78
CA VAL A 207 -9.63 -6.58 16.96
C VAL A 207 -8.42 -6.91 17.81
N THR A 208 -7.65 -5.90 18.16
CA THR A 208 -6.45 -6.00 18.99
C THR A 208 -6.60 -5.10 20.21
N LEU A 209 -6.46 -5.67 21.39
CA LEU A 209 -6.31 -4.96 22.66
C LEU A 209 -4.86 -5.05 23.12
N GLY A 210 -4.28 -3.94 23.59
CA GLY A 210 -2.91 -3.95 24.08
C GLY A 210 -2.61 -2.84 25.06
N VAL A 211 -1.54 -3.04 25.81
CA VAL A 211 -1.00 -2.06 26.77
C VAL A 211 0.43 -1.73 26.35
N ARG A 212 0.77 -0.45 26.40
CA ARG A 212 2.13 0.05 26.24
C ARG A 212 2.55 0.77 27.52
N VAL A 213 3.73 0.47 28.01
CA VAL A 213 4.36 1.16 29.14
C VAL A 213 5.69 1.73 28.67
N SER A 214 6.01 2.97 29.00
CA SER A 214 7.26 3.62 28.61
C SER A 214 8.09 3.90 29.88
N PHE A 215 9.31 3.38 29.95
CA PHE A 215 10.25 3.52 31.07
C PHE A 215 11.26 4.63 30.80
#